data_f84b592e971f04bd6305b86531794259
#
_entry.id   f84b592e971f04bd6305b86531794259
#
_cell.length_a   1.000
_cell.length_b   1.000
_cell.length_c   1.000
_cell.angle_alpha   90.00
_cell.angle_beta   90.00
_cell.angle_gamma   90.00
#
_symmetry.space_group_name_H-M   'P 1'
#
loop_
_entity.id
_entity.type
_entity.pdbx_description
1 polymer ?
#
loop_
_entity_poly.entity_id
_entity_poly.type
_entity_poly.pdbx_seq_one_letter_code
_entity_poly.pdbx_strand_id
1 'polypeptide(L)'
;MRSFSFYYQHLENVSRSFSFCISQLTSPAKEWVALSYLLLRVADSIEDAKWQDLQAQSDSFAAFKSFLVQTPANDQFTKWLSSFPSQLPLGEKQLLCAVPLLLEEKDNLPESIKQSVIKTILQVVDGMHYFLNHYHMEGKIIFPSLVTTNQYCFFVAGLVGKLLSHIFTDLLSNFKWTASLLNQAFHFGFFLQKINLLKDKVDDETSGRYFISSENSLRESLVIHAHHSLAYVKSIPIIEGRQYRLFCAWSLFIGLASLKWLDKYGHRQKIKPRETYYLVNQINMLIDDNRALEKLFNSYLPGQYEEGSCYASESTKKIPTWFKKIYDGEVDSLTLFDLDIEV
;
A
#
# COMPACT_ATOMS: atom_id res chain seq x y z
N MET A 1 4.33 5.70 -23.43
CA MET A 1 4.88 5.77 -22.06
C MET A 1 6.37 6.06 -22.11
N ARG A 2 6.90 6.81 -21.13
CA ARG A 2 8.33 7.10 -20.98
C ARG A 2 9.10 5.83 -20.63
N SER A 3 10.42 5.85 -20.81
CA SER A 3 11.28 4.73 -20.41
C SER A 3 11.26 4.53 -18.89
N PHE A 4 11.47 3.30 -18.41
CA PHE A 4 11.49 2.99 -16.97
C PHE A 4 12.50 3.85 -16.18
N SER A 5 13.58 4.32 -16.81
CA SER A 5 14.56 5.20 -16.16
C SER A 5 13.95 6.49 -15.60
N PHE A 6 12.92 7.04 -16.25
CA PHE A 6 12.19 8.20 -15.76
C PHE A 6 11.49 7.90 -14.43
N TYR A 7 10.76 6.78 -14.34
CA TYR A 7 10.07 6.38 -13.10
C TYR A 7 11.07 5.97 -12.02
N TYR A 8 12.13 5.24 -12.40
CA TYR A 8 13.14 4.72 -11.50
C TYR A 8 13.85 5.83 -10.71
N GLN A 9 14.17 6.94 -11.36
CA GLN A 9 14.79 8.09 -10.71
C GLN A 9 13.92 8.65 -9.57
N HIS A 10 12.62 8.77 -9.78
CA HIS A 10 11.68 9.22 -8.74
C HIS A 10 11.47 8.16 -7.67
N LEU A 11 11.30 6.89 -8.05
CA LEU A 11 11.13 5.78 -7.12
C LEU A 11 12.29 5.69 -6.12
N GLU A 12 13.55 5.75 -6.58
CA GLU A 12 14.73 5.69 -5.70
C GLU A 12 14.77 6.81 -4.66
N ASN A 13 14.29 7.99 -5.03
CA ASN A 13 14.28 9.14 -4.15
C ASN A 13 13.19 9.08 -3.07
N VAL A 14 12.09 8.35 -3.31
CA VAL A 14 10.96 8.26 -2.37
C VAL A 14 10.81 6.89 -1.72
N SER A 15 11.29 5.79 -2.34
CA SER A 15 11.20 4.44 -1.77
C SER A 15 12.17 3.44 -2.39
N ARG A 16 13.33 3.26 -1.78
CA ARG A 16 14.33 2.30 -2.27
C ARG A 16 13.84 0.85 -2.30
N SER A 17 13.06 0.43 -1.32
CA SER A 17 12.57 -0.96 -1.25
C SER A 17 11.60 -1.27 -2.38
N PHE A 18 10.62 -0.38 -2.63
CA PHE A 18 9.67 -0.58 -3.72
C PHE A 18 10.30 -0.37 -5.09
N SER A 19 11.23 0.60 -5.23
CA SER A 19 12.05 0.76 -6.44
C SER A 19 12.72 -0.56 -6.83
N PHE A 20 13.36 -1.21 -5.86
CA PHE A 20 14.01 -2.50 -6.04
C PHE A 20 13.02 -3.61 -6.43
N CYS A 21 11.88 -3.73 -5.74
CA CYS A 21 10.87 -4.74 -6.06
C CYS A 21 10.24 -4.52 -7.45
N ILE A 22 9.87 -3.28 -7.79
CA ILE A 22 9.26 -2.94 -9.09
C ILE A 22 10.23 -3.23 -10.25
N SER A 23 11.54 -3.07 -10.04
CA SER A 23 12.55 -3.36 -11.08
C SER A 23 12.52 -4.80 -11.59
N GLN A 24 11.93 -5.74 -10.84
CA GLN A 24 11.80 -7.15 -11.23
C GLN A 24 10.66 -7.41 -12.21
N LEU A 25 9.70 -6.51 -12.29
CA LEU A 25 8.61 -6.65 -13.26
C LEU A 25 9.13 -6.46 -14.69
N THR A 26 8.46 -7.07 -15.63
CA THR A 26 8.68 -6.85 -17.07
C THR A 26 7.74 -5.77 -17.57
N SER A 27 8.14 -5.08 -18.67
CA SER A 27 7.24 -4.16 -19.37
C SER A 27 6.06 -4.95 -19.98
N PRO A 28 4.83 -4.39 -20.01
CA PRO A 28 4.48 -3.04 -19.57
C PRO A 28 4.12 -2.92 -18.09
N ALA A 29 4.02 -4.01 -17.33
CA ALA A 29 3.63 -3.97 -15.92
C ALA A 29 4.58 -3.12 -15.07
N LYS A 30 5.86 -3.16 -15.39
CA LYS A 30 6.89 -2.38 -14.68
C LYS A 30 6.57 -0.89 -14.69
N GLU A 31 6.25 -0.34 -15.84
CA GLU A 31 5.93 1.06 -16.03
C GLU A 31 4.57 1.42 -15.41
N TRP A 32 3.57 0.54 -15.55
CA TRP A 32 2.23 0.77 -15.02
C TRP A 32 2.21 0.77 -13.48
N VAL A 33 2.92 -0.19 -12.88
CA VAL A 33 3.07 -0.26 -11.42
C VAL A 33 3.91 0.91 -10.89
N ALA A 34 4.99 1.26 -11.58
CA ALA A 34 5.85 2.40 -11.22
C ALA A 34 5.05 3.72 -11.24
N LEU A 35 4.29 3.98 -12.30
CA LEU A 35 3.45 5.15 -12.43
C LEU A 35 2.38 5.20 -11.34
N SER A 36 1.67 4.08 -11.12
CA SER A 36 0.64 3.98 -10.08
C SER A 36 1.21 4.25 -8.70
N TYR A 37 2.38 3.68 -8.40
CA TYR A 37 3.08 3.90 -7.13
C TYR A 37 3.46 5.38 -6.94
N LEU A 38 4.01 6.04 -7.97
CA LEU A 38 4.40 7.45 -7.87
C LEU A 38 3.20 8.38 -7.69
N LEU A 39 2.08 8.11 -8.37
CA LEU A 39 0.84 8.87 -8.18
C LEU A 39 0.26 8.66 -6.76
N LEU A 40 0.31 7.44 -6.21
CA LEU A 40 -0.05 7.18 -4.82
C LEU A 40 0.90 7.90 -3.86
N ARG A 41 2.21 7.92 -4.16
CA ARG A 41 3.18 8.64 -3.33
C ARG A 41 2.97 10.16 -3.33
N VAL A 42 2.39 10.73 -4.39
CA VAL A 42 1.92 12.14 -4.37
C VAL A 42 0.81 12.32 -3.32
N ALA A 43 -0.15 11.38 -3.24
CA ALA A 43 -1.19 11.42 -2.19
C ALA A 43 -0.58 11.30 -0.78
N ASP A 44 0.37 10.39 -0.57
CA ASP A 44 1.11 10.27 0.69
C ASP A 44 1.84 11.58 1.04
N SER A 45 2.46 12.26 0.05
CA SER A 45 3.15 13.54 0.27
C SER A 45 2.18 14.65 0.70
N ILE A 46 0.91 14.61 0.26
CA ILE A 46 -0.13 15.51 0.76
C ILE A 46 -0.51 15.13 2.19
N GLU A 47 -0.67 13.84 2.47
CA GLU A 47 -1.01 13.33 3.80
C GLU A 47 0.06 13.68 4.84
N ASP A 48 1.34 13.49 4.49
CA ASP A 48 2.48 13.60 5.41
C ASP A 48 3.01 15.02 5.60
N ALA A 49 2.67 15.95 4.70
CA ALA A 49 3.15 17.32 4.79
C ALA A 49 2.65 18.02 6.05
N LYS A 50 3.50 18.88 6.64
CA LYS A 50 3.15 19.67 7.84
C LYS A 50 2.37 20.93 7.45
N TRP A 51 1.09 20.74 7.15
CA TRP A 51 0.19 21.83 6.79
C TRP A 51 -0.05 22.78 7.95
N GLN A 52 -0.35 24.05 7.65
CA GLN A 52 -0.69 25.05 8.66
C GLN A 52 -2.06 24.77 9.30
N ASP A 53 -3.00 24.28 8.49
CA ASP A 53 -4.33 23.87 8.93
C ASP A 53 -4.88 22.71 8.05
N LEU A 54 -5.94 22.07 8.53
CA LEU A 54 -6.61 20.97 7.84
C LEU A 54 -7.30 21.39 6.54
N GLN A 55 -7.72 22.66 6.44
CA GLN A 55 -8.39 23.14 5.22
C GLN A 55 -7.41 23.21 4.05
N ALA A 56 -6.19 23.70 4.27
CA ALA A 56 -5.15 23.73 3.25
C ALA A 56 -4.78 22.33 2.76
N GLN A 57 -4.74 21.35 3.66
CA GLN A 57 -4.54 19.94 3.31
C GLN A 57 -5.71 19.39 2.50
N SER A 58 -6.95 19.65 2.94
CA SER A 58 -8.18 19.25 2.23
C SER A 58 -8.26 19.83 0.83
N ASP A 59 -7.92 21.11 0.67
CA ASP A 59 -7.88 21.80 -0.62
C ASP A 59 -6.81 21.19 -1.54
N SER A 60 -5.67 20.78 -0.99
CA SER A 60 -4.61 20.10 -1.75
C SER A 60 -5.06 18.72 -2.24
N PHE A 61 -5.73 17.93 -1.41
CA PHE A 61 -6.34 16.67 -1.84
C PHE A 61 -7.40 16.89 -2.93
N ALA A 62 -8.28 17.87 -2.77
CA ALA A 62 -9.32 18.19 -3.75
C ALA A 62 -8.71 18.59 -5.10
N ALA A 63 -7.67 19.41 -5.09
CA ALA A 63 -6.93 19.78 -6.30
C ALA A 63 -6.29 18.58 -6.98
N PHE A 64 -5.58 17.72 -6.23
CA PHE A 64 -4.95 16.52 -6.78
C PHE A 64 -5.98 15.56 -7.39
N LYS A 65 -7.13 15.34 -6.74
CA LYS A 65 -8.24 14.56 -7.30
C LYS A 65 -8.73 15.14 -8.63
N SER A 66 -8.88 16.45 -8.72
CA SER A 66 -9.29 17.09 -9.99
C SER A 66 -8.24 16.90 -11.09
N PHE A 67 -6.94 16.94 -10.76
CA PHE A 67 -5.84 16.71 -11.71
C PHE A 67 -5.80 15.27 -12.24
N LEU A 68 -6.21 14.28 -11.44
CA LEU A 68 -6.32 12.89 -11.89
C LEU A 68 -7.40 12.72 -12.97
N VAL A 69 -8.47 13.51 -12.91
CA VAL A 69 -9.59 13.46 -13.86
C VAL A 69 -9.34 14.35 -15.07
N GLN A 70 -8.80 15.55 -14.84
CA GLN A 70 -8.54 16.53 -15.87
C GLN A 70 -7.18 17.19 -15.64
N THR A 71 -6.31 17.13 -16.65
CA THR A 71 -4.98 17.77 -16.58
C THR A 71 -5.10 19.25 -16.23
N PRO A 72 -4.42 19.73 -15.16
CA PRO A 72 -4.53 21.11 -14.72
C PRO A 72 -3.88 22.08 -15.72
N ALA A 73 -4.38 23.32 -15.77
CA ALA A 73 -3.65 24.42 -16.40
C ALA A 73 -2.37 24.75 -15.58
N ASN A 74 -1.35 25.31 -16.25
CA ASN A 74 -0.05 25.56 -15.62
C ASN A 74 -0.14 26.48 -14.39
N ASP A 75 -1.01 27.48 -14.40
CA ASP A 75 -1.25 28.38 -13.27
C ASP A 75 -1.91 27.67 -12.08
N GLN A 76 -2.87 26.79 -12.33
CA GLN A 76 -3.50 25.95 -11.31
C GLN A 76 -2.48 25.01 -10.64
N PHE A 77 -1.67 24.36 -11.46
CA PHE A 77 -0.61 23.49 -10.96
C PHE A 77 0.44 24.25 -10.15
N THR A 78 0.90 25.40 -10.65
CA THR A 78 1.88 26.23 -9.96
C THR A 78 1.35 26.73 -8.62
N LYS A 79 0.07 27.15 -8.57
CA LYS A 79 -0.60 27.55 -7.33
C LYS A 79 -0.66 26.39 -6.34
N TRP A 80 -1.08 25.20 -6.79
CA TRP A 80 -1.13 24.01 -5.96
C TRP A 80 0.26 23.64 -5.42
N LEU A 81 1.28 23.60 -6.27
CA LEU A 81 2.65 23.27 -5.86
C LEU A 81 3.20 24.27 -4.83
N SER A 82 2.90 25.56 -5.00
CA SER A 82 3.35 26.61 -4.09
C SER A 82 2.60 26.63 -2.75
N SER A 83 1.46 25.93 -2.63
CA SER A 83 0.73 25.82 -1.37
C SER A 83 1.36 24.83 -0.37
N PHE A 84 2.26 23.95 -0.83
CA PHE A 84 2.90 22.99 0.04
C PHE A 84 3.84 23.65 1.05
N PRO A 85 3.93 23.08 2.29
CA PRO A 85 4.90 23.52 3.28
C PRO A 85 6.33 23.43 2.77
N SER A 86 7.18 24.38 3.15
CA SER A 86 8.59 24.44 2.71
C SER A 86 9.45 23.25 3.17
N GLN A 87 9.02 22.55 4.23
CA GLN A 87 9.77 21.50 4.92
C GLN A 87 9.51 20.08 4.34
N LEU A 88 9.38 19.95 3.03
CA LEU A 88 9.27 18.63 2.38
C LEU A 88 10.66 18.04 2.10
N PRO A 89 10.82 16.70 2.21
CA PRO A 89 12.01 16.01 1.73
C PRO A 89 12.29 16.31 0.26
N LEU A 90 13.57 16.36 -0.11
CA LEU A 90 13.98 16.72 -1.48
C LEU A 90 13.35 15.78 -2.54
N GLY A 91 13.33 14.47 -2.27
CA GLY A 91 12.73 13.48 -3.18
C GLY A 91 11.24 13.73 -3.42
N GLU A 92 10.50 14.10 -2.38
CA GLU A 92 9.08 14.44 -2.49
C GLU A 92 8.85 15.75 -3.26
N LYS A 93 9.67 16.77 -3.02
CA LYS A 93 9.63 18.01 -3.83
C LYS A 93 9.84 17.71 -5.31
N GLN A 94 10.82 16.89 -5.64
CA GLN A 94 11.10 16.48 -7.01
C GLN A 94 9.94 15.69 -7.63
N LEU A 95 9.31 14.80 -6.85
CA LEU A 95 8.14 14.05 -7.28
C LEU A 95 6.95 14.99 -7.55
N LEU A 96 6.66 15.92 -6.64
CA LEU A 96 5.58 16.89 -6.81
C LEU A 96 5.79 17.75 -8.05
N CYS A 97 7.01 18.19 -8.35
CA CYS A 97 7.33 18.91 -9.58
C CYS A 97 7.11 18.06 -10.85
N ALA A 98 7.19 16.74 -10.75
CA ALA A 98 7.00 15.82 -11.87
C ALA A 98 5.51 15.46 -12.12
N VAL A 99 4.58 15.90 -11.27
CA VAL A 99 3.14 15.56 -11.39
C VAL A 99 2.57 15.80 -12.79
N PRO A 100 2.82 16.93 -13.48
CA PRO A 100 2.30 17.11 -14.85
C PRO A 100 2.73 15.99 -15.81
N LEU A 101 3.99 15.55 -15.72
CA LEU A 101 4.51 14.46 -16.55
C LEU A 101 3.90 13.10 -16.16
N LEU A 102 3.67 12.86 -14.86
CA LEU A 102 2.99 11.63 -14.40
C LEU A 102 1.53 11.59 -14.88
N LEU A 103 0.84 12.73 -14.91
CA LEU A 103 -0.52 12.82 -15.43
C LEU A 103 -0.57 12.59 -16.95
N GLU A 104 0.40 13.13 -17.70
CA GLU A 104 0.55 12.82 -19.13
C GLU A 104 0.76 11.30 -19.34
N GLU A 105 1.63 10.68 -18.56
CA GLU A 105 1.87 9.22 -18.64
C GLU A 105 0.64 8.39 -18.25
N LYS A 106 -0.15 8.84 -17.28
CA LYS A 106 -1.44 8.23 -16.92
C LYS A 106 -2.39 8.21 -18.13
N ASP A 107 -2.43 9.27 -18.92
CA ASP A 107 -3.30 9.36 -20.10
C ASP A 107 -2.84 8.44 -21.25
N ASN A 108 -1.58 7.98 -21.23
CA ASN A 108 -1.02 7.01 -22.16
C ASN A 108 -1.24 5.53 -21.74
N LEU A 109 -1.87 5.27 -20.59
CA LEU A 109 -2.22 3.90 -20.17
C LEU A 109 -3.36 3.33 -21.06
N PRO A 110 -3.42 1.98 -21.24
CA PRO A 110 -4.62 1.34 -21.77
C PRO A 110 -5.85 1.74 -20.96
N GLU A 111 -7.00 1.94 -21.62
CA GLU A 111 -8.18 2.54 -20.97
C GLU A 111 -8.64 1.78 -19.71
N SER A 112 -8.64 0.43 -19.75
CA SER A 112 -9.00 -0.42 -18.60
C SER A 112 -8.09 -0.16 -17.39
N ILE A 113 -6.78 -0.09 -17.64
CA ILE A 113 -5.76 0.16 -16.61
C ILE A 113 -5.86 1.60 -16.10
N LYS A 114 -6.00 2.58 -17.01
CA LYS A 114 -6.16 3.99 -16.67
C LYS A 114 -7.35 4.20 -15.72
N GLN A 115 -8.51 3.64 -16.05
CA GLN A 115 -9.70 3.74 -15.20
C GLN A 115 -9.49 3.09 -13.82
N SER A 116 -8.84 1.93 -13.79
CA SER A 116 -8.52 1.25 -12.52
C SER A 116 -7.54 2.06 -11.67
N VAL A 117 -6.51 2.66 -12.27
CA VAL A 117 -5.53 3.53 -11.59
C VAL A 117 -6.22 4.76 -11.03
N ILE A 118 -6.97 5.50 -11.86
CA ILE A 118 -7.67 6.73 -11.43
C ILE A 118 -8.65 6.40 -10.29
N LYS A 119 -9.53 5.40 -10.49
CA LYS A 119 -10.51 5.00 -9.47
C LYS A 119 -9.85 4.65 -8.15
N THR A 120 -8.79 3.85 -8.19
CA THR A 120 -8.07 3.44 -6.99
C THR A 120 -7.46 4.64 -6.27
N ILE A 121 -6.78 5.54 -6.98
CA ILE A 121 -6.13 6.69 -6.35
C ILE A 121 -7.17 7.65 -5.76
N LEU A 122 -8.30 7.88 -6.44
CA LEU A 122 -9.39 8.69 -5.89
C LEU A 122 -9.93 8.09 -4.59
N GLN A 123 -10.14 6.77 -4.52
CA GLN A 123 -10.62 6.09 -3.32
C GLN A 123 -9.58 6.12 -2.18
N VAL A 124 -8.29 5.98 -2.50
CA VAL A 124 -7.19 6.12 -1.53
C VAL A 124 -7.18 7.53 -0.95
N VAL A 125 -7.21 8.56 -1.79
CA VAL A 125 -7.23 9.97 -1.36
C VAL A 125 -8.45 10.27 -0.51
N ASP A 126 -9.63 9.79 -0.90
CA ASP A 126 -10.87 9.98 -0.11
C ASP A 126 -10.78 9.25 1.24
N GLY A 127 -10.18 8.07 1.28
CA GLY A 127 -9.89 7.36 2.53
C GLY A 127 -8.93 8.16 3.42
N MET A 128 -7.76 8.55 2.93
CA MET A 128 -6.80 9.39 3.67
C MET A 128 -7.49 10.63 4.24
N HIS A 129 -8.18 11.37 3.40
CA HIS A 129 -8.89 12.59 3.80
C HIS A 129 -9.96 12.33 4.87
N TYR A 130 -10.72 11.23 4.75
CA TYR A 130 -11.71 10.84 5.76
C TYR A 130 -11.05 10.59 7.13
N PHE A 131 -10.01 9.74 7.19
CA PHE A 131 -9.38 9.35 8.45
C PHE A 131 -8.66 10.52 9.11
N LEU A 132 -7.97 11.36 8.35
CA LEU A 132 -7.31 12.57 8.86
C LEU A 132 -8.29 13.54 9.50
N ASN A 133 -9.45 13.77 8.91
CA ASN A 133 -10.43 14.71 9.45
C ASN A 133 -11.25 14.11 10.59
N HIS A 134 -11.64 12.81 10.46
CA HIS A 134 -12.53 12.18 11.43
C HIS A 134 -11.86 11.85 12.75
N TYR A 135 -10.57 11.50 12.73
CA TYR A 135 -9.80 11.12 13.91
C TYR A 135 -8.82 12.21 14.37
N HIS A 136 -8.99 13.42 13.88
CA HIS A 136 -8.22 14.57 14.34
C HIS A 136 -8.79 15.12 15.65
N MET A 137 -7.95 15.10 16.73
CA MET A 137 -8.30 15.61 18.05
C MET A 137 -7.14 16.44 18.60
N GLU A 138 -7.38 17.69 18.93
CA GLU A 138 -6.40 18.58 19.57
C GLU A 138 -5.03 18.62 18.87
N GLY A 139 -5.04 18.68 17.54
CA GLY A 139 -3.79 18.72 16.75
C GLY A 139 -3.12 17.36 16.56
N LYS A 140 -3.78 16.26 16.96
CA LYS A 140 -3.27 14.89 16.81
C LYS A 140 -4.26 14.02 16.07
N ILE A 141 -3.75 12.99 15.39
CA ILE A 141 -4.56 11.93 14.78
C ILE A 141 -4.46 10.72 15.71
N ILE A 142 -5.61 10.25 16.23
CA ILE A 142 -5.65 9.16 17.21
C ILE A 142 -6.65 8.10 16.74
N PHE A 143 -6.16 6.91 16.41
CA PHE A 143 -7.00 5.77 16.09
C PHE A 143 -7.38 5.01 17.38
N PRO A 144 -8.67 4.90 17.69
CA PRO A 144 -9.13 4.35 18.96
C PRO A 144 -8.99 2.82 19.05
N SER A 145 -8.89 2.11 17.93
CA SER A 145 -8.93 0.65 17.91
C SER A 145 -8.16 0.05 16.73
N LEU A 146 -7.85 -1.25 16.81
CA LEU A 146 -7.32 -2.02 15.69
C LEU A 146 -8.25 -1.99 14.46
N VAL A 147 -9.55 -1.96 14.69
CA VAL A 147 -10.57 -1.86 13.65
C VAL A 147 -10.38 -0.59 12.82
N THR A 148 -10.20 0.56 13.47
CA THR A 148 -9.93 1.83 12.80
C THR A 148 -8.65 1.74 11.98
N THR A 149 -7.60 1.12 12.55
CA THR A 149 -6.34 0.87 11.83
C THR A 149 -6.55 -0.02 10.60
N ASN A 150 -7.37 -1.08 10.72
CA ASN A 150 -7.69 -1.96 9.60
C ASN A 150 -8.45 -1.23 8.49
N GLN A 151 -9.44 -0.43 8.87
CA GLN A 151 -10.22 0.38 7.93
C GLN A 151 -9.32 1.38 7.17
N TYR A 152 -8.42 2.05 7.87
CA TYR A 152 -7.42 2.91 7.24
C TYR A 152 -6.53 2.12 6.28
N CYS A 153 -5.95 0.99 6.73
CA CYS A 153 -5.13 0.12 5.90
C CYS A 153 -5.86 -0.40 4.65
N PHE A 154 -7.19 -0.61 4.72
CA PHE A 154 -7.99 -0.98 3.57
C PHE A 154 -7.90 0.07 2.47
N PHE A 155 -8.10 1.34 2.81
CA PHE A 155 -8.06 2.43 1.83
C PHE A 155 -6.64 2.68 1.32
N VAL A 156 -5.67 2.85 2.20
CA VAL A 156 -4.32 3.29 1.79
C VAL A 156 -3.47 2.18 1.16
N ALA A 157 -3.79 0.90 1.40
CA ALA A 157 -2.97 -0.21 0.90
C ALA A 157 -3.77 -1.41 0.37
N GLY A 158 -4.91 -1.76 0.97
CA GLY A 158 -5.76 -2.84 0.47
C GLY A 158 -6.22 -2.59 -0.97
N LEU A 159 -6.67 -1.38 -1.27
CA LEU A 159 -7.07 -0.97 -2.62
C LEU A 159 -5.89 -1.01 -3.61
N VAL A 160 -4.66 -0.78 -3.14
CA VAL A 160 -3.44 -0.91 -3.97
C VAL A 160 -3.20 -2.38 -4.32
N GLY A 161 -3.42 -3.31 -3.39
CA GLY A 161 -3.38 -4.76 -3.67
C GLY A 161 -4.39 -5.17 -4.74
N LYS A 162 -5.62 -4.63 -4.67
CA LYS A 162 -6.64 -4.80 -5.70
C LYS A 162 -6.18 -4.27 -7.06
N LEU A 163 -5.59 -3.07 -7.11
CA LEU A 163 -5.07 -2.48 -8.35
C LEU A 163 -3.99 -3.35 -8.99
N LEU A 164 -3.03 -3.84 -8.19
CA LEU A 164 -2.00 -4.77 -8.66
C LEU A 164 -2.61 -6.03 -9.27
N SER A 165 -3.65 -6.58 -8.63
CA SER A 165 -4.34 -7.76 -9.15
C SER A 165 -5.04 -7.48 -10.48
N HIS A 166 -5.61 -6.30 -10.68
CA HIS A 166 -6.16 -5.89 -11.98
C HIS A 166 -5.08 -5.84 -13.06
N ILE A 167 -3.95 -5.20 -12.77
CA ILE A 167 -2.82 -5.13 -13.71
C ILE A 167 -2.35 -6.55 -14.08
N PHE A 168 -2.22 -7.44 -13.10
CA PHE A 168 -1.71 -8.78 -13.34
C PHE A 168 -2.72 -9.68 -14.06
N THR A 169 -4.02 -9.59 -13.77
CA THR A 169 -5.06 -10.35 -14.48
C THR A 169 -5.28 -9.87 -15.91
N ASP A 170 -4.97 -8.61 -16.21
CA ASP A 170 -5.00 -8.09 -17.59
C ASP A 170 -3.83 -8.64 -18.42
N LEU A 171 -2.67 -8.87 -17.79
CA LEU A 171 -1.44 -9.27 -18.47
C LEU A 171 -1.18 -10.78 -18.49
N LEU A 172 -1.74 -11.54 -17.54
CA LEU A 172 -1.51 -12.97 -17.37
C LEU A 172 -2.77 -13.76 -17.73
N SER A 173 -2.71 -14.55 -18.81
CA SER A 173 -3.86 -15.26 -19.36
C SER A 173 -4.44 -16.30 -18.38
N ASN A 174 -3.60 -16.91 -17.54
CA ASN A 174 -3.95 -17.94 -16.55
C ASN A 174 -4.15 -17.41 -15.13
N PHE A 175 -4.11 -16.09 -14.93
CA PHE A 175 -4.38 -15.47 -13.64
C PHE A 175 -5.74 -14.79 -13.69
N LYS A 176 -6.74 -15.41 -13.06
CA LYS A 176 -8.14 -14.98 -13.18
C LYS A 176 -8.61 -14.26 -11.93
N TRP A 177 -9.43 -13.24 -12.16
CA TRP A 177 -10.12 -12.54 -11.10
C TRP A 177 -11.13 -13.45 -10.38
N THR A 178 -11.01 -13.56 -9.06
CA THR A 178 -11.91 -14.31 -8.19
C THR A 178 -12.11 -13.56 -6.87
N ALA A 179 -13.18 -13.86 -6.14
CA ALA A 179 -13.40 -13.30 -4.80
C ALA A 179 -12.24 -13.65 -3.84
N SER A 180 -11.72 -14.88 -3.91
CA SER A 180 -10.57 -15.31 -3.11
C SER A 180 -9.31 -14.51 -3.44
N LEU A 181 -9.03 -14.24 -4.72
CA LEU A 181 -7.90 -13.42 -5.14
C LEU A 181 -8.04 -11.99 -4.60
N LEU A 182 -9.23 -11.42 -4.70
CA LEU A 182 -9.51 -10.07 -4.20
C LEU A 182 -9.28 -9.97 -2.69
N ASN A 183 -9.77 -10.95 -1.92
CA ASN A 183 -9.54 -11.01 -0.48
C ASN A 183 -8.02 -11.10 -0.17
N GLN A 184 -7.31 -12.02 -0.81
CA GLN A 184 -5.86 -12.15 -0.63
C GLN A 184 -5.10 -10.87 -1.01
N ALA A 185 -5.56 -10.15 -2.04
CA ALA A 185 -4.98 -8.87 -2.46
C ALA A 185 -5.16 -7.76 -1.41
N PHE A 186 -6.34 -7.67 -0.78
CA PHE A 186 -6.57 -6.73 0.32
C PHE A 186 -5.65 -7.04 1.51
N HIS A 187 -5.59 -8.30 1.92
CA HIS A 187 -4.72 -8.72 3.02
C HIS A 187 -3.23 -8.50 2.72
N PHE A 188 -2.81 -8.64 1.46
CA PHE A 188 -1.44 -8.33 1.06
C PHE A 188 -1.13 -6.84 1.29
N GLY A 189 -2.06 -5.95 0.93
CA GLY A 189 -1.95 -4.53 1.24
C GLY A 189 -1.91 -4.26 2.75
N PHE A 190 -2.82 -4.87 3.53
CA PHE A 190 -2.84 -4.74 5.00
C PHE A 190 -1.52 -5.16 5.63
N PHE A 191 -0.97 -6.29 5.20
CA PHE A 191 0.32 -6.78 5.69
C PHE A 191 1.42 -5.72 5.50
N LEU A 192 1.58 -5.21 4.28
CA LEU A 192 2.63 -4.23 3.98
C LEU A 192 2.43 -2.92 4.74
N GLN A 193 1.20 -2.43 4.85
CA GLN A 193 0.93 -1.19 5.58
C GLN A 193 1.15 -1.33 7.07
N LYS A 194 0.73 -2.44 7.69
CA LYS A 194 0.98 -2.67 9.12
C LYS A 194 2.47 -2.80 9.45
N ILE A 195 3.27 -3.38 8.55
CA ILE A 195 4.74 -3.36 8.69
C ILE A 195 5.27 -1.91 8.67
N ASN A 196 4.77 -1.06 7.78
CA ASN A 196 5.16 0.35 7.74
C ASN A 196 4.76 1.06 9.03
N LEU A 197 3.50 0.93 9.48
CA LEU A 197 3.04 1.52 10.73
C LEU A 197 3.89 1.10 11.94
N LEU A 198 4.29 -0.17 12.02
CA LEU A 198 5.19 -0.64 13.09
C LEU A 198 6.57 -0.01 12.99
N LYS A 199 7.14 0.07 11.78
CA LYS A 199 8.48 0.63 11.56
C LYS A 199 8.55 2.12 11.86
N ASP A 200 7.52 2.84 11.47
CA ASP A 200 7.49 4.30 11.50
C ASP A 200 6.79 4.83 12.77
N LYS A 201 6.32 3.93 13.67
CA LYS A 201 5.56 4.25 14.88
C LYS A 201 6.14 5.40 15.71
N VAL A 202 7.44 5.38 15.97
CA VAL A 202 8.09 6.40 16.81
C VAL A 202 8.11 7.77 16.13
N ASP A 203 8.32 7.80 14.82
CA ASP A 203 8.36 9.04 14.03
C ASP A 203 6.93 9.58 13.86
N ASP A 204 5.93 8.70 13.65
CA ASP A 204 4.51 9.06 13.60
C ASP A 204 4.04 9.65 14.93
N GLU A 205 4.28 8.98 16.05
CA GLU A 205 3.91 9.48 17.39
C GLU A 205 4.58 10.82 17.72
N THR A 206 5.83 11.01 17.31
CA THR A 206 6.55 12.29 17.45
C THR A 206 5.89 13.39 16.61
N SER A 207 5.26 13.03 15.50
CA SER A 207 4.52 13.94 14.64
C SER A 207 3.04 14.11 15.02
N GLY A 208 2.62 13.51 16.16
CA GLY A 208 1.24 13.58 16.66
C GLY A 208 0.28 12.59 15.98
N ARG A 209 0.79 11.54 15.34
CA ARG A 209 0.00 10.51 14.65
C ARG A 209 0.06 9.19 15.43
N TYR A 210 -1.06 8.76 15.96
CA TYR A 210 -1.21 7.55 16.77
C TYR A 210 -2.09 6.55 16.03
N PHE A 211 -1.53 5.89 15.02
CA PHE A 211 -2.23 4.91 14.19
C PHE A 211 -2.39 3.53 14.84
N ILE A 212 -1.66 3.26 15.91
CA ILE A 212 -1.62 1.98 16.60
C ILE A 212 -2.17 2.13 18.02
N SER A 213 -3.37 1.61 18.28
CA SER A 213 -3.97 1.58 19.62
C SER A 213 -3.38 0.50 20.51
N SER A 214 -3.03 -0.65 19.93
CA SER A 214 -2.37 -1.78 20.61
C SER A 214 -1.39 -2.46 19.67
N GLU A 215 -0.11 -2.44 20.00
CA GLU A 215 0.93 -3.06 19.19
C GLU A 215 0.78 -4.59 19.17
N ASN A 216 0.41 -5.22 20.29
CA ASN A 216 0.20 -6.66 20.36
C ASN A 216 -0.94 -7.10 19.42
N SER A 217 -2.10 -6.45 19.48
CA SER A 217 -3.23 -6.75 18.61
C SER A 217 -2.90 -6.53 17.13
N LEU A 218 -2.12 -5.47 16.82
CA LEU A 218 -1.66 -5.23 15.45
C LEU A 218 -0.76 -6.37 14.95
N ARG A 219 0.19 -6.86 15.79
CA ARG A 219 1.10 -7.96 15.47
C ARG A 219 0.37 -9.27 15.28
N GLU A 220 -0.62 -9.59 16.12
CA GLU A 220 -1.47 -10.77 15.96
C GLU A 220 -2.21 -10.74 14.63
N SER A 221 -2.87 -9.64 14.31
CA SER A 221 -3.58 -9.49 13.03
C SER A 221 -2.63 -9.55 11.83
N LEU A 222 -1.38 -9.10 11.98
CA LEU A 222 -0.38 -9.10 10.92
C LEU A 222 0.01 -10.53 10.49
N VAL A 223 0.02 -11.50 11.43
CA VAL A 223 0.27 -12.91 11.09
C VAL A 223 -0.81 -13.45 10.16
N ILE A 224 -2.08 -13.14 10.43
CA ILE A 224 -3.21 -13.53 9.57
C ILE A 224 -3.02 -12.95 8.16
N HIS A 225 -2.72 -11.65 8.08
CA HIS A 225 -2.50 -11.00 6.79
C HIS A 225 -1.27 -11.55 6.05
N ALA A 226 -0.22 -11.98 6.77
CA ALA A 226 0.94 -12.62 6.17
C ALA A 226 0.59 -13.95 5.49
N HIS A 227 -0.25 -14.79 6.11
CA HIS A 227 -0.72 -16.04 5.50
C HIS A 227 -1.53 -15.80 4.22
N HIS A 228 -2.46 -14.84 4.22
CA HIS A 228 -3.18 -14.45 3.01
C HIS A 228 -2.24 -13.87 1.94
N SER A 229 -1.22 -13.13 2.34
CA SER A 229 -0.20 -12.60 1.42
C SER A 229 0.62 -13.72 0.77
N LEU A 230 0.99 -14.75 1.51
CA LEU A 230 1.62 -15.94 0.93
C LEU A 230 0.68 -16.67 -0.03
N ALA A 231 -0.60 -16.81 0.33
CA ALA A 231 -1.61 -17.41 -0.56
C ALA A 231 -1.74 -16.61 -1.86
N TYR A 232 -1.73 -15.27 -1.78
CA TYR A 232 -1.71 -14.39 -2.95
C TYR A 232 -0.49 -14.67 -3.85
N VAL A 233 0.72 -14.71 -3.29
CA VAL A 233 1.93 -15.04 -4.05
C VAL A 233 1.82 -16.42 -4.71
N LYS A 234 1.30 -17.42 -4.00
CA LYS A 234 1.13 -18.79 -4.50
C LYS A 234 0.07 -18.89 -5.60
N SER A 235 -0.93 -17.99 -5.65
CA SER A 235 -1.97 -17.96 -6.68
C SER A 235 -1.48 -17.44 -8.03
N ILE A 236 -0.39 -16.67 -8.07
CA ILE A 236 0.20 -16.17 -9.32
C ILE A 236 0.83 -17.35 -10.08
N PRO A 237 0.57 -17.52 -11.39
CA PRO A 237 1.11 -18.62 -12.19
C PRO A 237 2.65 -18.69 -12.17
N ILE A 238 3.21 -19.89 -11.96
CA ILE A 238 4.66 -20.07 -11.78
C ILE A 238 5.45 -19.67 -13.04
N ILE A 239 5.04 -20.18 -14.21
CA ILE A 239 5.80 -19.99 -15.45
C ILE A 239 5.56 -18.60 -16.03
N GLU A 240 4.31 -18.29 -16.35
CA GLU A 240 3.89 -17.05 -17.00
C GLU A 240 4.07 -15.83 -16.06
N GLY A 241 3.83 -16.01 -14.75
CA GLY A 241 3.82 -14.97 -13.74
C GLY A 241 5.10 -14.87 -12.90
N ARG A 242 6.22 -15.48 -13.31
CA ARG A 242 7.41 -15.59 -12.44
C ARG A 242 7.92 -14.25 -11.90
N GLN A 243 7.99 -13.21 -12.73
CA GLN A 243 8.44 -11.88 -12.29
C GLN A 243 7.43 -11.22 -11.34
N TYR A 244 6.13 -11.43 -11.57
CA TYR A 244 5.06 -10.94 -10.68
C TYR A 244 5.11 -11.64 -9.32
N ARG A 245 5.38 -12.95 -9.32
CA ARG A 245 5.62 -13.72 -8.08
C ARG A 245 6.83 -13.19 -7.33
N LEU A 246 7.94 -12.92 -8.02
CA LEU A 246 9.15 -12.35 -7.41
C LEU A 246 8.88 -10.98 -6.79
N PHE A 247 8.22 -10.08 -7.51
CA PHE A 247 7.83 -8.77 -7.00
C PHE A 247 7.04 -8.88 -5.69
N CYS A 248 6.00 -9.72 -5.68
CA CYS A 248 5.16 -9.92 -4.50
C CYS A 248 5.91 -10.65 -3.38
N ALA A 249 6.66 -11.71 -3.69
CA ALA A 249 7.41 -12.46 -2.70
C ALA A 249 8.51 -11.61 -2.05
N TRP A 250 9.25 -10.81 -2.81
CA TRP A 250 10.25 -9.91 -2.22
C TRP A 250 9.59 -8.92 -1.26
N SER A 251 8.46 -8.31 -1.63
CA SER A 251 7.73 -7.39 -0.76
C SER A 251 7.26 -8.07 0.53
N LEU A 252 6.69 -9.29 0.43
CA LEU A 252 6.26 -10.09 1.58
C LEU A 252 7.43 -10.43 2.51
N PHE A 253 8.49 -11.02 1.96
CA PHE A 253 9.60 -11.53 2.77
C PHE A 253 10.49 -10.43 3.33
N ILE A 254 10.68 -9.32 2.63
CA ILE A 254 11.36 -8.13 3.17
C ILE A 254 10.52 -7.55 4.33
N GLY A 255 9.19 -7.56 4.22
CA GLY A 255 8.28 -7.19 5.30
C GLY A 255 8.47 -8.10 6.54
N LEU A 256 8.43 -9.41 6.36
CA LEU A 256 8.64 -10.40 7.44
C LEU A 256 10.04 -10.27 8.07
N ALA A 257 11.06 -10.10 7.26
CA ALA A 257 12.42 -9.88 7.76
C ALA A 257 12.55 -8.57 8.52
N SER A 258 11.83 -7.52 8.10
CA SER A 258 11.78 -6.23 8.80
C SER A 258 11.09 -6.38 10.17
N LEU A 259 10.01 -7.17 10.25
CA LEU A 259 9.33 -7.46 11.53
C LEU A 259 10.29 -8.19 12.49
N LYS A 260 10.94 -9.26 12.03
CA LYS A 260 11.93 -10.01 12.82
C LYS A 260 13.11 -9.13 13.28
N TRP A 261 13.50 -8.18 12.43
CA TRP A 261 14.55 -7.22 12.76
C TRP A 261 14.10 -6.22 13.82
N LEU A 262 12.87 -5.73 13.69
CA LEU A 262 12.22 -4.85 14.65
C LEU A 262 12.13 -5.50 16.05
N ASP A 263 11.72 -6.78 16.11
CA ASP A 263 11.62 -7.54 17.34
C ASP A 263 12.99 -7.70 18.05
N LYS A 264 14.05 -7.84 17.26
CA LYS A 264 15.39 -8.05 17.79
C LYS A 264 16.12 -6.75 18.17
N TYR A 265 15.90 -5.67 17.43
CA TYR A 265 16.72 -4.45 17.54
C TYR A 265 15.91 -3.17 17.82
N GLY A 266 14.58 -3.24 17.85
CA GLY A 266 13.68 -2.10 18.06
C GLY A 266 13.42 -1.23 16.82
N HIS A 267 12.51 -0.27 16.99
CA HIS A 267 11.90 0.52 15.88
C HIS A 267 12.88 1.37 15.06
N ARG A 268 14.04 1.74 15.58
CA ARG A 268 14.98 2.63 14.88
C ARG A 268 15.98 1.92 13.95
N GLN A 269 15.90 0.59 13.88
CA GLN A 269 16.88 -0.21 13.13
C GLN A 269 16.26 -0.78 11.85
N LYS A 270 16.87 -0.47 10.71
CA LYS A 270 16.46 -1.02 9.41
C LYS A 270 17.26 -2.30 9.09
N ILE A 271 16.61 -3.25 8.41
CA ILE A 271 17.29 -4.44 7.87
C ILE A 271 18.52 -4.02 7.04
N LYS A 272 19.64 -4.71 7.23
CA LYS A 272 20.88 -4.39 6.52
C LYS A 272 20.82 -4.81 5.04
N PRO A 273 21.42 -4.05 4.12
CA PRO A 273 21.42 -4.39 2.69
C PRO A 273 21.93 -5.82 2.39
N ARG A 274 22.93 -6.29 3.12
CA ARG A 274 23.47 -7.65 2.95
C ARG A 274 22.44 -8.73 3.26
N GLU A 275 21.58 -8.52 4.27
CA GLU A 275 20.55 -9.47 4.67
C GLU A 275 19.40 -9.46 3.67
N THR A 276 19.01 -8.28 3.21
CA THR A 276 18.05 -8.14 2.11
C THR A 276 18.53 -8.87 0.86
N TYR A 277 19.80 -8.70 0.49
CA TYR A 277 20.39 -9.37 -0.68
C TYR A 277 20.39 -10.91 -0.52
N TYR A 278 20.78 -11.42 0.65
CA TYR A 278 20.74 -12.84 0.94
C TYR A 278 19.33 -13.42 0.84
N LEU A 279 18.35 -12.74 1.44
CA LEU A 279 16.95 -13.14 1.41
C LEU A 279 16.41 -13.16 -0.03
N VAL A 280 16.68 -12.13 -0.79
CA VAL A 280 16.26 -12.04 -2.20
C VAL A 280 16.82 -13.19 -3.02
N ASN A 281 18.10 -13.54 -2.83
CA ASN A 281 18.70 -14.69 -3.52
C ASN A 281 18.04 -16.02 -3.12
N GLN A 282 17.71 -16.21 -1.85
CA GLN A 282 16.95 -17.40 -1.41
C GLN A 282 15.57 -17.46 -2.11
N ILE A 283 14.83 -16.35 -2.14
CA ILE A 283 13.52 -16.30 -2.79
C ILE A 283 13.65 -16.62 -4.29
N ASN A 284 14.65 -16.07 -4.96
CA ASN A 284 14.89 -16.32 -6.39
C ASN A 284 15.11 -17.80 -6.71
N MET A 285 15.73 -18.55 -5.79
CA MET A 285 15.94 -20.00 -5.94
C MET A 285 14.68 -20.81 -5.62
N LEU A 286 13.80 -20.31 -4.76
CA LEU A 286 12.64 -21.04 -4.24
C LEU A 286 11.31 -20.64 -4.87
N ILE A 287 11.26 -19.56 -5.66
CA ILE A 287 10.01 -18.95 -6.13
C ILE A 287 9.13 -19.89 -6.98
N ASP A 288 9.75 -20.86 -7.62
CA ASP A 288 9.07 -21.83 -8.49
C ASP A 288 8.57 -23.07 -7.73
N ASP A 289 8.90 -23.20 -6.43
CA ASP A 289 8.45 -24.27 -5.53
C ASP A 289 7.61 -23.70 -4.37
N ASN A 290 6.28 -23.90 -4.44
CA ASN A 290 5.36 -23.44 -3.41
C ASN A 290 5.64 -24.03 -2.02
N ARG A 291 6.12 -25.29 -1.93
CA ARG A 291 6.40 -25.95 -0.64
C ARG A 291 7.69 -25.39 -0.01
N ALA A 292 8.70 -25.16 -0.84
CA ALA A 292 9.96 -24.56 -0.37
C ALA A 292 9.74 -23.09 0.07
N LEU A 293 8.92 -22.34 -0.67
CA LEU A 293 8.56 -20.98 -0.32
C LEU A 293 7.79 -20.93 1.02
N GLU A 294 6.87 -21.87 1.26
CA GLU A 294 6.13 -21.99 2.51
C GLU A 294 7.01 -22.35 3.70
N LYS A 295 7.98 -23.25 3.51
CA LYS A 295 8.99 -23.55 4.55
C LYS A 295 9.81 -22.31 4.91
N LEU A 296 10.23 -21.54 3.91
CA LEU A 296 10.93 -20.27 4.14
C LEU A 296 10.04 -19.30 4.91
N PHE A 297 8.77 -19.14 4.50
CA PHE A 297 7.80 -18.27 5.15
C PHE A 297 7.64 -18.63 6.64
N ASN A 298 7.42 -19.88 6.98
CA ASN A 298 7.27 -20.35 8.36
C ASN A 298 8.52 -20.09 9.21
N SER A 299 9.72 -20.04 8.60
CA SER A 299 10.95 -19.68 9.33
C SER A 299 11.07 -18.20 9.69
N TYR A 300 10.25 -17.36 9.07
CA TYR A 300 10.19 -15.92 9.33
C TYR A 300 9.03 -15.50 10.23
N LEU A 301 8.00 -16.36 10.38
CA LEU A 301 6.90 -16.06 11.29
C LEU A 301 7.38 -16.09 12.75
N PRO A 302 6.88 -15.20 13.61
CA PRO A 302 7.12 -15.25 15.04
C PRO A 302 6.57 -16.56 15.63
N GLY A 303 7.39 -17.32 16.35
CA GLY A 303 7.08 -18.68 16.84
C GLY A 303 6.06 -18.79 17.99
N GLN A 304 5.23 -17.81 18.26
CA GLN A 304 4.29 -17.78 19.38
C GLN A 304 2.81 -17.67 19.00
N TYR A 305 2.49 -17.69 17.72
CA TYR A 305 1.08 -17.57 17.29
C TYR A 305 0.58 -18.95 16.84
N GLU A 306 -0.17 -19.62 17.74
CA GLU A 306 -0.91 -20.83 17.39
C GLU A 306 -2.06 -20.47 16.44
N GLU A 307 -2.31 -21.32 15.45
CA GLU A 307 -3.46 -21.29 14.51
C GLU A 307 -4.80 -21.47 15.26
N GLY A 308 -5.08 -20.75 16.30
CA GLY A 308 -6.22 -21.03 17.17
C GLY A 308 -7.12 -19.86 17.57
N SER A 309 -6.71 -18.62 17.38
CA SER A 309 -7.61 -17.49 17.63
C SER A 309 -8.48 -17.21 16.39
N CYS A 310 -9.35 -18.18 16.09
CA CYS A 310 -10.36 -18.04 15.06
C CYS A 310 -11.37 -16.97 15.50
N TYR A 311 -11.44 -15.89 14.78
CA TYR A 311 -12.52 -14.94 14.82
C TYR A 311 -13.77 -15.60 14.22
N ALA A 312 -14.52 -16.34 15.02
CA ALA A 312 -15.82 -16.85 14.66
C ALA A 312 -16.90 -16.01 15.32
N SER A 313 -17.42 -15.05 14.61
CA SER A 313 -18.78 -14.58 14.87
C SER A 313 -19.48 -14.29 13.56
N GLU A 314 -20.50 -15.07 13.26
CA GLU A 314 -21.51 -14.78 12.25
C GLU A 314 -22.33 -13.57 12.72
N SER A 315 -21.86 -12.37 12.46
CA SER A 315 -22.72 -11.19 12.57
C SER A 315 -22.96 -10.63 11.18
N THR A 316 -24.20 -10.48 10.81
CA THR A 316 -24.66 -9.74 9.63
C THR A 316 -24.41 -8.24 9.87
N LYS A 317 -23.17 -7.83 9.84
CA LYS A 317 -22.78 -6.43 10.04
C LYS A 317 -23.09 -5.63 8.78
N LYS A 318 -23.71 -4.47 8.94
CA LYS A 318 -24.02 -3.58 7.81
C LYS A 318 -22.82 -2.68 7.50
N ILE A 319 -22.51 -2.54 6.22
CA ILE A 319 -21.44 -1.65 5.75
C ILE A 319 -21.87 -0.19 6.04
N PRO A 320 -21.04 0.61 6.76
CA PRO A 320 -21.38 1.99 7.08
C PRO A 320 -21.58 2.85 5.82
N THR A 321 -22.46 3.84 5.94
CA THR A 321 -22.75 4.75 4.81
C THR A 321 -21.51 5.51 4.34
N TRP A 322 -20.62 5.92 5.26
CA TRP A 322 -19.39 6.61 4.90
C TRP A 322 -18.47 5.73 4.07
N PHE A 323 -18.33 4.44 4.40
CA PHE A 323 -17.52 3.49 3.66
C PHE A 323 -18.06 3.32 2.23
N LYS A 324 -19.38 3.14 2.08
CA LYS A 324 -20.04 3.03 0.76
C LYS A 324 -19.91 4.29 -0.09
N LYS A 325 -19.79 5.46 0.52
CA LYS A 325 -19.54 6.71 -0.23
C LYS A 325 -18.15 6.76 -0.87
N ILE A 326 -17.16 6.12 -0.24
CA ILE A 326 -15.78 6.10 -0.75
C ILE A 326 -15.54 4.87 -1.63
N TYR A 327 -16.06 3.71 -1.21
CA TYR A 327 -15.84 2.44 -1.87
C TYR A 327 -17.17 1.79 -2.28
N ASP A 328 -17.35 1.63 -3.58
CA ASP A 328 -18.54 1.06 -4.23
C ASP A 328 -18.35 -0.39 -4.74
N GLY A 329 -17.18 -0.98 -4.48
CA GLY A 329 -16.85 -2.33 -4.92
C GLY A 329 -17.36 -3.44 -4.00
N GLU A 330 -17.18 -4.68 -4.44
CA GLU A 330 -17.46 -5.86 -3.63
C GLU A 330 -16.40 -6.03 -2.53
N VAL A 331 -16.84 -6.37 -1.33
CA VAL A 331 -16.01 -6.76 -0.20
C VAL A 331 -16.60 -8.06 0.32
N ASP A 332 -15.79 -9.10 0.40
CA ASP A 332 -16.26 -10.38 0.94
C ASP A 332 -16.44 -10.36 2.47
N SER A 333 -17.07 -11.39 3.00
CA SER A 333 -17.39 -11.49 4.43
C SER A 333 -16.15 -11.51 5.33
N LEU A 334 -15.03 -12.07 4.87
CA LEU A 334 -13.77 -12.12 5.62
C LEU A 334 -13.15 -10.74 5.72
N THR A 335 -13.04 -10.02 4.60
CA THR A 335 -12.52 -8.64 4.60
C THR A 335 -13.44 -7.71 5.42
N LEU A 336 -14.76 -7.88 5.33
CA LEU A 336 -15.71 -7.13 6.16
C LEU A 336 -15.52 -7.39 7.65
N PHE A 337 -15.19 -8.62 8.01
CA PHE A 337 -14.90 -8.99 9.39
C PHE A 337 -13.65 -8.27 9.92
N ASP A 338 -12.55 -8.28 9.17
CA ASP A 338 -11.32 -7.59 9.57
C ASP A 338 -11.51 -6.06 9.66
N LEU A 339 -12.45 -5.53 8.90
CA LEU A 339 -12.81 -4.12 8.95
C LEU A 339 -13.77 -3.80 10.10
N ASP A 340 -14.32 -4.81 10.79
CA ASP A 340 -15.30 -4.73 11.88
C ASP A 340 -16.28 -3.57 11.71
N ILE A 341 -16.98 -3.61 10.59
CA ILE A 341 -17.88 -2.53 10.23
C ILE A 341 -19.12 -2.68 11.09
N GLU A 342 -19.11 -2.08 12.27
CA GLU A 342 -20.30 -1.94 13.11
C GLU A 342 -21.27 -0.94 12.51
N VAL A 343 -22.56 -1.25 12.64
CA VAL A 343 -23.70 -0.41 12.23
C VAL A 343 -23.90 0.74 13.20
#